data_a25988a1a2019ca70547d8cb63a64620
#
_entry.id   a25988a1a2019ca70547d8cb63a64620
#
_cell.length_a   1.000
_cell.length_b   1.000
_cell.length_c   1.000
_cell.angle_alpha   90.00
_cell.angle_beta   90.00
_cell.angle_gamma   90.00
#
_symmetry.space_group_name_H-M   'P 1'
#
loop_
_entity.id
_entity.type
_entity.pdbx_description
1 polymer ?
#
loop_
_entity_poly.entity_id
_entity_poly.type
_entity_poly.pdbx_seq_one_letter_code
_entity_poly.pdbx_strand_id
1 'polypeptide(L)'
;DSAASALPPLVQAAIEDIRANYAGLYGVEELSERLGVSKSHLVRTFTAAIGVPPGKYLTTVRVEAAQRLLLHREYTLDVVASLCGFSGANYLCRVFKKETGQSPAQWRAMAGHAAQSGLSPEESLREQELYI
;
A
#
# COMPACT_ATOMS: atom_id res chain seq x y z
N ASP A 1 -23.73 -6.47 0.61
CA ASP A 1 -23.98 -7.26 -0.55
C ASP A 1 -23.16 -8.53 -0.60
N SER A 2 -23.64 -9.46 -1.39
CA SER A 2 -23.08 -10.79 -1.51
C SER A 2 -21.62 -10.82 -1.95
N ALA A 3 -21.18 -9.85 -2.78
CA ALA A 3 -19.80 -9.84 -3.25
C ALA A 3 -18.81 -9.68 -2.09
N ALA A 4 -19.10 -8.76 -1.18
CA ALA A 4 -18.23 -8.55 -0.03
C ALA A 4 -18.27 -9.75 0.92
N SER A 5 -19.44 -10.36 1.07
CA SER A 5 -19.59 -11.51 1.96
C SER A 5 -19.03 -12.79 1.38
N ALA A 6 -18.59 -12.77 0.12
CA ALA A 6 -18.01 -13.94 -0.52
C ALA A 6 -16.56 -14.19 -0.13
N LEU A 7 -15.89 -13.22 0.53
CA LEU A 7 -14.50 -13.43 0.94
C LEU A 7 -14.40 -14.41 2.09
N PRO A 8 -13.47 -15.38 2.01
CA PRO A 8 -13.26 -16.30 3.13
C PRO A 8 -12.88 -15.57 4.40
N PRO A 9 -13.30 -16.06 5.57
CA PRO A 9 -12.96 -15.41 6.83
C PRO A 9 -11.47 -15.21 7.04
N LEU A 10 -10.64 -16.17 6.60
CA LEU A 10 -9.20 -16.03 6.71
C LEU A 10 -8.70 -14.83 5.91
N VAL A 11 -9.23 -14.63 4.70
CA VAL A 11 -8.83 -13.52 3.85
C VAL A 11 -9.26 -12.19 4.47
N GLN A 12 -10.49 -12.13 4.99
CA GLN A 12 -10.95 -10.92 5.67
C GLN A 12 -10.08 -10.58 6.87
N ALA A 13 -9.74 -11.58 7.67
CA ALA A 13 -8.88 -11.37 8.84
C ALA A 13 -7.48 -10.89 8.42
N ALA A 14 -6.95 -11.44 7.32
CA ALA A 14 -5.66 -11.03 6.82
C ALA A 14 -5.66 -9.57 6.36
N ILE A 15 -6.69 -9.18 5.63
CA ILE A 15 -6.82 -7.79 5.17
C ILE A 15 -6.91 -6.84 6.36
N GLU A 16 -7.72 -7.18 7.35
CA GLU A 16 -7.87 -6.35 8.55
C GLU A 16 -6.55 -6.21 9.30
N ASP A 17 -5.81 -7.32 9.45
CA ASP A 17 -4.54 -7.28 10.15
C ASP A 17 -3.52 -6.45 9.39
N ILE A 18 -3.46 -6.63 8.06
CA ILE A 18 -2.53 -5.85 7.24
C ILE A 18 -2.83 -4.35 7.35
N ARG A 19 -4.10 -3.97 7.22
CA ARG A 19 -4.45 -2.54 7.27
C ARG A 19 -4.25 -1.92 8.64
N ALA A 20 -4.38 -2.72 9.69
CA ALA A 20 -4.16 -2.23 11.05
C ALA A 20 -2.68 -2.14 11.41
N ASN A 21 -1.83 -2.98 10.81
CA ASN A 21 -0.44 -3.15 11.27
C ASN A 21 0.62 -2.97 10.20
N TYR A 22 0.28 -2.39 9.04
CA TYR A 22 1.23 -2.26 7.94
C TYR A 22 2.47 -1.47 8.33
N ALA A 23 2.35 -0.58 9.30
CA ALA A 23 3.48 0.25 9.74
C ALA A 23 4.52 -0.55 10.52
N GLY A 24 4.13 -1.69 11.08
CA GLY A 24 5.08 -2.59 11.71
C GLY A 24 5.89 -3.31 10.64
N LEU A 25 7.14 -3.63 10.95
CA LEU A 25 8.01 -4.30 9.99
C LEU A 25 7.80 -5.81 10.05
N TYR A 26 6.60 -6.26 9.74
CA TYR A 26 6.28 -7.68 9.74
C TYR A 26 6.01 -8.15 8.31
N GLY A 27 6.12 -9.45 8.12
CA GLY A 27 5.92 -10.05 6.81
C GLY A 27 4.88 -11.14 6.85
N VAL A 28 4.81 -11.91 5.76
CA VAL A 28 3.80 -12.94 5.60
C VAL A 28 3.93 -14.05 6.63
N GLU A 29 5.15 -14.38 7.07
CA GLU A 29 5.35 -15.38 8.11
C GLU A 29 4.67 -14.97 9.41
N GLU A 30 4.92 -13.74 9.84
CA GLU A 30 4.31 -13.26 11.07
C GLU A 30 2.80 -13.18 10.93
N LEU A 31 2.32 -12.73 9.77
CA LEU A 31 0.88 -12.66 9.51
C LEU A 31 0.24 -14.05 9.64
N SER A 32 0.86 -15.07 9.03
CA SER A 32 0.32 -16.41 9.12
C SER A 32 0.30 -16.94 10.55
N GLU A 33 1.34 -16.64 11.33
CA GLU A 33 1.38 -17.03 12.74
C GLU A 33 0.25 -16.37 13.53
N ARG A 34 0.03 -15.07 13.30
CA ARG A 34 -1.03 -14.35 14.00
C ARG A 34 -2.41 -14.89 13.66
N LEU A 35 -2.58 -15.41 12.45
CA LEU A 35 -3.85 -15.98 12.01
C LEU A 35 -3.98 -17.46 12.29
N GLY A 36 -2.92 -18.09 12.81
CA GLY A 36 -2.97 -19.50 13.21
C GLY A 36 -2.98 -20.46 12.05
N VAL A 37 -2.39 -20.10 10.91
CA VAL A 37 -2.35 -20.96 9.72
C VAL A 37 -0.92 -21.02 9.18
N SER A 38 -0.65 -21.99 8.31
CA SER A 38 0.64 -22.06 7.64
C SER A 38 0.76 -20.94 6.61
N LYS A 39 2.00 -20.54 6.32
CA LYS A 39 2.25 -19.54 5.30
C LYS A 39 1.71 -19.98 3.94
N SER A 40 1.93 -21.26 3.59
CA SER A 40 1.47 -21.77 2.31
C SER A 40 -0.05 -21.70 2.17
N HIS A 41 -0.75 -22.05 3.24
CA HIS A 41 -2.21 -22.01 3.23
C HIS A 41 -2.71 -20.57 3.07
N LEU A 42 -2.09 -19.65 3.81
CA LEU A 42 -2.47 -18.24 3.73
C LEU A 42 -2.24 -17.71 2.32
N VAL A 43 -1.06 -17.98 1.74
CA VAL A 43 -0.73 -17.46 0.40
C VAL A 43 -1.71 -17.99 -0.64
N ARG A 44 -2.00 -19.31 -0.61
CA ARG A 44 -2.92 -19.89 -1.60
C ARG A 44 -4.32 -19.34 -1.46
N THR A 45 -4.83 -19.29 -0.23
CA THR A 45 -6.21 -18.85 0.01
C THR A 45 -6.37 -17.38 -0.33
N PHE A 46 -5.40 -16.55 0.08
CA PHE A 46 -5.44 -15.11 -0.17
C PHE A 46 -5.35 -14.82 -1.67
N THR A 47 -4.40 -15.46 -2.35
CA THR A 47 -4.21 -15.22 -3.78
C THR A 47 -5.44 -15.64 -4.59
N ALA A 48 -6.07 -16.76 -4.21
CA ALA A 48 -7.26 -17.23 -4.91
C ALA A 48 -8.42 -16.23 -4.77
N ALA A 49 -8.55 -15.60 -3.60
CA ALA A 49 -9.66 -14.68 -3.36
C ALA A 49 -9.39 -13.26 -3.87
N ILE A 50 -8.16 -12.79 -3.74
CA ILE A 50 -7.83 -11.38 -4.01
C ILE A 50 -7.15 -11.18 -5.36
N GLY A 51 -6.49 -12.21 -5.87
CA GLY A 51 -5.78 -12.13 -7.15
C GLY A 51 -4.31 -11.78 -7.04
N VAL A 52 -3.85 -11.38 -5.85
CA VAL A 52 -2.42 -11.12 -5.61
C VAL A 52 -2.04 -11.73 -4.26
N PRO A 53 -0.75 -12.06 -4.06
CA PRO A 53 -0.31 -12.62 -2.79
C PRO A 53 -0.41 -11.60 -1.64
N PRO A 54 -0.50 -12.07 -0.41
CA PRO A 54 -0.61 -11.16 0.73
C PRO A 54 0.60 -10.24 0.89
N GLY A 55 1.81 -10.68 0.52
CA GLY A 55 2.99 -9.82 0.55
C GLY A 55 2.86 -8.64 -0.39
N LYS A 56 2.33 -8.89 -1.59
CA LYS A 56 2.06 -7.82 -2.55
C LYS A 56 0.99 -6.86 -2.03
N TYR A 57 -0.04 -7.41 -1.42
CA TYR A 57 -1.10 -6.59 -0.84
C TYR A 57 -0.54 -5.68 0.26
N LEU A 58 0.32 -6.22 1.13
CA LEU A 58 0.97 -5.42 2.17
C LEU A 58 1.78 -4.27 1.56
N THR A 59 2.55 -4.56 0.50
CA THR A 59 3.31 -3.52 -0.18
C THR A 59 2.40 -2.43 -0.72
N THR A 60 1.29 -2.81 -1.33
CA THR A 60 0.33 -1.84 -1.88
C THR A 60 -0.23 -0.95 -0.77
N VAL A 61 -0.59 -1.54 0.37
CA VAL A 61 -1.12 -0.76 1.50
C VAL A 61 -0.08 0.23 2.01
N ARG A 62 1.19 -0.20 2.12
CA ARG A 62 2.27 0.69 2.55
C ARG A 62 2.48 1.84 1.58
N VAL A 63 2.42 1.57 0.27
CA VAL A 63 2.58 2.61 -0.74
C VAL A 63 1.40 3.59 -0.68
N GLU A 64 0.19 3.11 -0.52
CA GLU A 64 -0.98 3.97 -0.36
C GLU A 64 -0.84 4.88 0.86
N ALA A 65 -0.33 4.34 1.96
CA ALA A 65 -0.08 5.15 3.15
C ALA A 65 0.98 6.22 2.89
N ALA A 66 2.03 5.85 2.15
CA ALA A 66 3.07 6.82 1.79
C ALA A 66 2.49 7.94 0.92
N GLN A 67 1.61 7.60 -0.01
CA GLN A 67 0.96 8.62 -0.84
C GLN A 67 0.22 9.64 0.00
N ARG A 68 -0.52 9.16 1.01
CA ARG A 68 -1.24 10.07 1.89
C ARG A 68 -0.30 10.96 2.70
N LEU A 69 0.77 10.39 3.22
CA LEU A 69 1.70 11.15 4.07
C LEU A 69 2.54 12.15 3.27
N LEU A 70 2.81 11.84 2.00
CA LEU A 70 3.58 12.75 1.15
C LEU A 70 2.83 14.05 0.86
N LEU A 71 1.52 14.11 1.10
CA LEU A 71 0.77 15.35 0.99
C LEU A 71 1.17 16.35 2.06
N HIS A 72 1.77 15.89 3.14
CA HIS A 72 2.23 16.74 4.24
C HIS A 72 3.69 17.09 4.00
N ARG A 73 3.94 18.32 3.56
CA ARG A 73 5.28 18.76 3.16
C ARG A 73 6.28 18.78 4.31
N GLU A 74 5.80 18.85 5.53
CA GLU A 74 6.68 18.83 6.70
C GLU A 74 7.33 17.46 6.93
N TYR A 75 6.81 16.39 6.32
CA TYR A 75 7.39 15.06 6.48
C TYR A 75 8.49 14.84 5.47
N THR A 76 9.69 14.50 5.96
CA THR A 76 10.79 14.09 5.09
C THR A 76 10.55 12.68 4.59
N LEU A 77 11.29 12.27 3.56
CA LEU A 77 11.18 10.91 3.04
C LEU A 77 11.56 9.87 4.11
N ASP A 78 12.52 10.19 4.97
CA ASP A 78 12.88 9.29 6.06
C ASP A 78 11.73 9.09 7.03
N VAL A 79 11.03 10.17 7.36
CA VAL A 79 9.87 10.09 8.26
C VAL A 79 8.75 9.29 7.60
N VAL A 80 8.45 9.56 6.32
CA VAL A 80 7.41 8.82 5.60
C VAL A 80 7.75 7.33 5.55
N ALA A 81 9.00 6.99 5.25
CA ALA A 81 9.43 5.60 5.20
C ALA A 81 9.19 4.91 6.54
N SER A 82 9.59 5.56 7.62
CA SER A 82 9.43 4.99 8.96
C SER A 82 7.96 4.78 9.32
N LEU A 83 7.11 5.77 9.03
CA LEU A 83 5.70 5.69 9.39
C LEU A 83 4.94 4.66 8.57
N CYS A 84 5.44 4.31 7.37
CA CYS A 84 4.76 3.37 6.49
C CYS A 84 5.31 1.96 6.55
N GLY A 85 6.38 1.72 7.36
CA GLY A 85 6.91 0.39 7.54
C GLY A 85 8.03 0.03 6.56
N PHE A 86 8.62 1.02 5.88
CA PHE A 86 9.81 0.79 5.06
C PHE A 86 11.07 0.92 5.90
N SER A 87 12.10 0.17 5.54
CA SER A 87 13.34 0.17 6.31
C SER A 87 14.13 1.47 6.16
N GLY A 88 13.86 2.25 5.12
CA GLY A 88 14.53 3.53 4.93
C GLY A 88 14.02 4.22 3.69
N ALA A 89 14.45 5.48 3.49
CA ALA A 89 14.00 6.30 2.38
C ALA A 89 14.39 5.69 1.02
N ASN A 90 15.58 5.10 0.92
CA ASN A 90 16.00 4.49 -0.34
C ASN A 90 15.10 3.33 -0.75
N TYR A 91 14.71 2.50 0.21
CA TYR A 91 13.81 1.38 -0.06
C TYR A 91 12.41 1.91 -0.42
N LEU A 92 11.94 2.90 0.31
CA LEU A 92 10.67 3.56 -0.03
C LEU A 92 10.67 4.05 -1.47
N CYS A 93 11.73 4.78 -1.87
CA CYS A 93 11.79 5.34 -3.22
C CYS A 93 11.76 4.25 -4.29
N ARG A 94 12.48 3.17 -4.05
CA ARG A 94 12.55 2.07 -5.02
C ARG A 94 11.20 1.38 -5.17
N VAL A 95 10.57 1.05 -4.05
CA VAL A 95 9.27 0.36 -4.07
C VAL A 95 8.18 1.28 -4.60
N PHE A 96 8.18 2.54 -4.16
CA PHE A 96 7.17 3.51 -4.58
C PHE A 96 7.21 3.69 -6.09
N LYS A 97 8.40 3.85 -6.67
CA LYS A 97 8.52 4.00 -8.12
C LYS A 97 8.08 2.75 -8.86
N LYS A 98 8.42 1.57 -8.33
CA LYS A 98 8.01 0.32 -8.95
C LYS A 98 6.48 0.17 -8.95
N GLU A 99 5.82 0.56 -7.86
CA GLU A 99 4.38 0.38 -7.73
C GLU A 99 3.57 1.47 -8.42
N THR A 100 4.07 2.70 -8.46
CA THR A 100 3.29 3.83 -8.96
C THR A 100 3.82 4.40 -10.28
N GLY A 101 5.04 4.06 -10.67
CA GLY A 101 5.68 4.63 -11.84
C GLY A 101 6.34 5.97 -11.60
N GLN A 102 6.24 6.51 -10.40
CA GLN A 102 6.82 7.82 -10.07
C GLN A 102 7.61 7.73 -8.77
N SER A 103 8.64 8.59 -8.66
CA SER A 103 9.33 8.70 -7.38
C SER A 103 8.44 9.42 -6.38
N PRO A 104 8.69 9.27 -5.07
CA PRO A 104 7.93 10.03 -4.08
C PRO A 104 7.99 11.53 -4.29
N ALA A 105 9.15 12.06 -4.71
CA ALA A 105 9.29 13.49 -4.96
C ALA A 105 8.43 13.93 -6.14
N GLN A 106 8.41 13.13 -7.21
CA GLN A 106 7.57 13.42 -8.37
C GLN A 106 6.10 13.39 -7.99
N TRP A 107 5.71 12.39 -7.22
CA TRP A 107 4.32 12.26 -6.79
C TRP A 107 3.90 13.45 -5.93
N ARG A 108 4.77 13.86 -5.00
CA ARG A 108 4.49 15.01 -4.13
C ARG A 108 4.34 16.31 -4.94
N ALA A 109 5.19 16.50 -5.94
CA ALA A 109 5.10 17.68 -6.80
C ALA A 109 3.80 17.69 -7.58
N MET A 110 3.39 16.54 -8.11
CA MET A 110 2.13 16.42 -8.84
C MET A 110 0.93 16.65 -7.92
N ALA A 111 0.97 16.15 -6.70
CA ALA A 111 -0.09 16.36 -5.72
C ALA A 111 -0.23 17.84 -5.39
N GLY A 112 0.89 18.57 -5.29
CA GLY A 112 0.86 20.01 -5.09
C GLY A 112 0.20 20.72 -6.26
N HIS A 113 0.53 20.29 -7.49
CA HIS A 113 -0.12 20.82 -8.69
C HIS A 113 -1.61 20.53 -8.70
N ALA A 114 -2.00 19.32 -8.34
CA ALA A 114 -3.39 18.93 -8.28
C ALA A 114 -4.17 19.80 -7.29
N ALA A 115 -3.56 20.11 -6.14
CA ALA A 115 -4.19 20.98 -5.16
C ALA A 115 -4.43 22.37 -5.73
N GLN A 116 -3.49 22.90 -6.51
CA GLN A 116 -3.64 24.19 -7.17
C GLN A 116 -4.74 24.15 -8.22
N SER A 117 -4.92 22.99 -8.87
CA SER A 117 -5.92 22.81 -9.91
C SER A 117 -7.32 22.52 -9.37
N GLY A 118 -7.43 22.26 -8.06
CA GLY A 118 -8.69 21.87 -7.47
C GLY A 118 -9.01 20.39 -7.62
N LEU A 119 -8.07 19.59 -8.10
CA LEU A 119 -8.23 18.14 -8.22
C LEU A 119 -7.61 17.44 -7.03
N SER A 120 -8.16 16.27 -6.68
CA SER A 120 -7.50 15.41 -5.71
C SER A 120 -6.27 14.76 -6.37
N PRO A 121 -5.29 14.32 -5.56
CA PRO A 121 -4.13 13.62 -6.13
C PRO A 121 -4.52 12.39 -6.95
N GLU A 122 -5.53 11.65 -6.51
CA GLU A 122 -5.98 10.48 -7.24
C GLU A 122 -6.60 10.84 -8.58
N GLU A 123 -7.35 11.92 -8.62
CA GLU A 123 -7.95 12.40 -9.88
C GLU A 123 -6.87 12.84 -10.85
N SER A 124 -5.84 13.52 -10.35
CA SER A 124 -4.74 13.95 -11.20
C SER A 124 -3.97 12.76 -11.78
N LEU A 125 -3.77 11.72 -10.97
CA LEU A 125 -3.12 10.51 -11.45
C LEU A 125 -3.94 9.82 -12.53
N ARG A 126 -5.25 9.75 -12.36
CA ARG A 126 -6.13 9.14 -13.36
C ARG A 126 -6.12 9.92 -14.67
N GLU A 127 -6.08 11.25 -14.61
CA GLU A 127 -5.98 12.03 -15.82
C GLU A 127 -4.71 11.72 -16.59
N GLN A 128 -3.60 11.58 -15.88
CA GLN A 128 -2.34 11.26 -16.55
C GLN A 128 -2.39 9.89 -17.21
N GLU A 129 -3.03 8.92 -16.56
CA GLU A 129 -3.18 7.59 -17.13
C GLU A 129 -3.99 7.60 -18.42
N LEU A 130 -4.99 8.47 -18.49
CA LEU A 130 -5.84 8.55 -19.67
C LEU A 130 -5.09 9.08 -20.89
N TYR A 131 -4.01 9.81 -20.72
CA TYR A 131 -3.28 10.41 -21.82
C TYR A 131 -2.01 9.65 -22.19
N ILE A 132 -1.76 8.54 -21.55
CA ILE A 132 -0.67 7.64 -21.89
C ILE A 132 -1.18 6.55 -22.84
#